data_75022fbf843c5219adf4e6ec05256f60
#
_entry.id   75022fbf843c5219adf4e6ec05256f60
#
_cell.length_a   1.000
_cell.length_b   1.000
_cell.length_c   1.000
_cell.angle_alpha   90.00
_cell.angle_beta   90.00
_cell.angle_gamma   90.00
#
_symmetry.space_group_name_H-M   'P 1'
#
loop_
_entity.id
_entity.type
_entity.pdbx_description
1 polymer ?
#
loop_
_entity_poly.entity_id
_entity_poly.type
_entity_poly.pdbx_seq_one_letter_code
_entity_poly.pdbx_strand_id
1 'polypeptide(L)'
;FYGLYAAPGSLQSNYGFSERDKFNVNLSGAMTIGNHEIKLGFQYEQRNSRGYSIAGTRMWYLTRNLANFHIQQLDIQNPEVVSHDGFVDTIRYYRRYDEASQYQFDKNLREALGLSVDGLDWINIDSYDFNDNTIQYYDRNGVMHTATLQDGFDISMFTPDELTQDGNSYVSYYGYDYKGNKIKGQPTIEDFFNEQDENGNYTRPVGTFKPIYMAGYLQDKFAFKDLIFNVGVRVDRFDANQKVLKDPYILYDYKKAGDLMNANGDIELNDGSVVDVPDNIGDDYAVYVNKVDDITEIVGYRNGNVWYNSEGIEISDPTTVLDKGNGISPWLVDPEQRKIDIKSFKDYDPQWSVMPRISFSFPISDEALFFAHYDVLTQRPGNNYVNIYTYYYFDQISGAIDNPSLKPTQTIDYELGFTQKLTNSSSMTITGYYRELRNMIQMYRYTGAYPKDYTSYSNLDFGTVKGLTASYDLRRTGNVRLRASYTLQFTNATGASSSTMSSLINAGVPNLRSTFPMPWDRRHQF
;
A
#
# COMPACT_ATOMS: atom_id res chain seq x y z
N PHE A 1 11.92 27.07 -15.05
CA PHE A 1 11.17 27.04 -16.33
C PHE A 1 11.16 25.63 -16.92
N TYR A 2 12.31 24.99 -17.04
CA TYR A 2 12.43 23.62 -17.57
C TYR A 2 11.83 22.53 -16.65
N GLY A 3 11.57 22.82 -15.40
CA GLY A 3 10.87 21.91 -14.48
C GLY A 3 9.35 21.82 -14.69
N LEU A 4 8.76 22.73 -15.46
CA LEU A 4 7.32 22.75 -15.76
C LEU A 4 6.96 22.01 -17.07
N TYR A 5 7.93 21.84 -17.96
CA TYR A 5 7.72 21.22 -19.26
C TYR A 5 8.80 20.17 -19.52
N ALA A 6 8.39 19.03 -20.10
CA ALA A 6 9.35 18.06 -20.61
C ALA A 6 10.22 18.73 -21.70
N ALA A 7 11.52 18.41 -21.70
CA ALA A 7 12.41 18.94 -22.74
C ALA A 7 11.92 18.50 -24.14
N PRO A 8 12.02 19.37 -25.17
CA PRO A 8 11.70 18.98 -26.54
C PRO A 8 12.47 17.71 -26.93
N GLY A 9 11.76 16.72 -27.51
CA GLY A 9 12.34 15.43 -27.88
C GLY A 9 12.37 14.39 -26.77
N SER A 10 11.86 14.69 -25.55
CA SER A 10 11.65 13.66 -24.53
C SER A 10 10.56 12.70 -24.96
N LEU A 11 10.87 11.40 -24.99
CA LEU A 11 9.91 10.35 -25.29
C LEU A 11 8.88 10.24 -24.15
N GLN A 12 7.60 10.26 -24.49
CA GLN A 12 6.54 9.87 -23.56
C GLN A 12 6.56 8.33 -23.46
N SER A 13 7.09 7.80 -22.35
CA SER A 13 7.28 6.36 -22.19
C SER A 13 6.05 5.63 -21.62
N ASN A 14 5.11 6.37 -21.02
CA ASN A 14 3.94 5.82 -20.36
C ASN A 14 2.65 6.40 -20.95
N TYR A 15 1.66 5.53 -21.12
CA TYR A 15 0.29 5.90 -21.41
C TYR A 15 -0.60 5.40 -20.28
N GLY A 16 -1.58 6.18 -19.87
CA GLY A 16 -2.50 5.74 -18.84
C GLY A 16 -3.69 6.66 -18.69
N PHE A 17 -4.73 6.12 -18.10
CA PHE A 17 -5.94 6.85 -17.75
C PHE A 17 -6.52 6.33 -16.44
N SER A 18 -7.31 7.16 -15.77
CA SER A 18 -7.99 6.80 -14.54
C SER A 18 -9.39 7.42 -14.50
N GLU A 19 -10.32 6.68 -13.94
CA GLU A 19 -11.68 7.14 -13.66
C GLU A 19 -11.92 7.11 -12.15
N ARG A 20 -12.54 8.17 -11.64
CA ARG A 20 -12.95 8.25 -10.23
C ARG A 20 -14.36 8.78 -10.14
N ASP A 21 -15.27 7.94 -9.70
CA ASP A 21 -16.66 8.28 -9.44
C ASP A 21 -16.88 8.41 -7.94
N LYS A 22 -17.68 9.36 -7.53
CA LYS A 22 -18.04 9.56 -6.12
C LYS A 22 -19.56 9.69 -6.00
N PHE A 23 -20.13 8.78 -5.24
CA PHE A 23 -21.52 8.89 -4.79
C PHE A 23 -21.54 9.38 -3.34
N ASN A 24 -22.30 10.41 -3.06
CA ASN A 24 -22.37 11.03 -1.74
C ASN A 24 -23.82 11.40 -1.39
N VAL A 25 -24.27 10.96 -0.21
CA VAL A 25 -25.57 11.35 0.38
C VAL A 25 -25.30 12.02 1.70
N ASN A 26 -25.80 13.25 1.86
CA ASN A 26 -25.75 14.00 3.11
C ASN A 26 -27.18 14.33 3.53
N LEU A 27 -27.56 13.92 4.72
CA LEU A 27 -28.82 14.24 5.36
C LEU A 27 -28.54 15.02 6.63
N SER A 28 -29.24 16.12 6.85
CA SER A 28 -29.13 16.90 8.09
C SER A 28 -30.47 17.47 8.48
N GLY A 29 -30.69 17.54 9.76
CA GLY A 29 -31.86 18.15 10.37
C GLY A 29 -31.49 19.00 11.57
N ALA A 30 -32.28 20.04 11.83
CA ALA A 30 -32.16 20.87 13.02
C ALA A 30 -33.55 21.13 13.60
N MET A 31 -33.63 21.13 14.93
CA MET A 31 -34.86 21.46 15.64
C MET A 31 -34.54 22.28 16.88
N THR A 32 -35.44 23.15 17.25
CA THR A 32 -35.34 23.92 18.49
C THR A 32 -36.45 23.47 19.46
N ILE A 33 -36.04 23.06 20.66
CA ILE A 33 -36.95 22.61 21.72
C ILE A 33 -36.59 23.37 22.99
N GLY A 34 -37.43 24.36 23.36
CA GLY A 34 -37.14 25.23 24.50
C GLY A 34 -35.82 25.99 24.28
N ASN A 35 -34.85 25.78 25.15
CA ASN A 35 -33.53 26.42 25.07
C ASN A 35 -32.47 25.55 24.33
N HIS A 36 -32.87 24.43 23.74
CA HIS A 36 -32.01 23.49 23.03
C HIS A 36 -32.12 23.67 21.52
N GLU A 37 -31.01 23.79 20.84
CA GLU A 37 -30.88 23.70 19.38
C GLU A 37 -30.16 22.40 19.02
N ILE A 38 -30.95 21.39 18.67
CA ILE A 38 -30.47 20.05 18.36
C ILE A 38 -30.22 19.95 16.87
N LYS A 39 -29.04 19.48 16.50
CA LYS A 39 -28.63 19.17 15.10
C LYS A 39 -28.24 17.71 15.01
N LEU A 40 -28.73 17.04 13.97
CA LEU A 40 -28.35 15.67 13.65
C LEU A 40 -28.05 15.55 12.16
N GLY A 41 -27.22 14.62 11.82
CA GLY A 41 -26.94 14.37 10.42
C GLY A 41 -26.33 13.00 10.18
N PHE A 42 -26.45 12.59 8.93
CA PHE A 42 -25.90 11.35 8.40
C PHE A 42 -25.21 11.63 7.07
N GLN A 43 -24.07 10.98 6.86
CA GLN A 43 -23.31 11.05 5.63
C GLN A 43 -22.99 9.62 5.17
N TYR A 44 -23.19 9.37 3.88
CA TYR A 44 -22.71 8.18 3.18
C TYR A 44 -21.90 8.62 1.97
N GLU A 45 -20.71 8.04 1.78
CA GLU A 45 -19.84 8.28 0.64
C GLU A 45 -19.29 6.95 0.15
N GLN A 46 -19.42 6.68 -1.14
CA GLN A 46 -18.75 5.60 -1.82
C GLN A 46 -17.97 6.17 -3.00
N ARG A 47 -16.70 5.77 -3.11
CA ARG A 47 -15.85 6.11 -4.25
C ARG A 47 -15.64 4.86 -5.08
N ASN A 48 -15.60 5.03 -6.39
CA ASN A 48 -15.15 4.00 -7.32
C ASN A 48 -13.91 4.51 -8.02
N SER A 49 -12.80 3.80 -7.89
CA SER A 49 -11.55 4.16 -8.56
C SER A 49 -11.16 3.04 -9.51
N ARG A 50 -10.82 3.43 -10.74
CA ARG A 50 -10.30 2.56 -11.80
C ARG A 50 -9.07 3.21 -12.40
N GLY A 51 -8.15 2.40 -12.86
CA GLY A 51 -6.95 2.90 -13.51
C GLY A 51 -6.34 1.84 -14.42
N TYR A 52 -5.71 2.34 -15.48
CA TYR A 52 -4.92 1.54 -16.41
C TYR A 52 -3.69 2.34 -16.81
N SER A 53 -2.54 1.70 -16.88
CA SER A 53 -1.33 2.32 -17.42
C SER A 53 -0.44 1.27 -18.06
N ILE A 54 0.26 1.68 -19.12
CA ILE A 54 1.21 0.87 -19.86
C ILE A 54 2.52 1.64 -20.06
N ALA A 55 3.65 0.98 -19.84
CA ALA A 55 4.98 1.51 -20.05
C ALA A 55 5.48 1.15 -21.46
N GLY A 56 5.05 1.89 -22.48
CA GLY A 56 5.25 1.54 -23.89
C GLY A 56 6.70 1.25 -24.30
N THR A 57 7.66 2.10 -23.92
CA THR A 57 9.08 1.86 -24.23
C THR A 57 9.62 0.60 -23.55
N ARG A 58 9.16 0.30 -22.33
CA ARG A 58 9.55 -0.90 -21.59
C ARG A 58 8.93 -2.16 -22.19
N MET A 59 7.76 -2.08 -22.82
CA MET A 59 7.15 -3.19 -23.55
C MET A 59 8.08 -3.72 -24.64
N TRP A 60 8.85 -2.85 -25.31
CA TRP A 60 9.81 -3.27 -26.33
C TRP A 60 10.95 -4.11 -25.75
N TYR A 61 11.42 -3.77 -24.55
CA TYR A 61 12.40 -4.61 -23.84
C TYR A 61 11.80 -5.96 -23.46
N LEU A 62 10.54 -5.98 -22.99
CA LEU A 62 9.84 -7.22 -22.67
C LEU A 62 9.72 -8.12 -23.91
N THR A 63 9.27 -7.57 -25.04
CA THR A 63 9.15 -8.28 -26.32
C THR A 63 10.46 -8.98 -26.69
N ARG A 64 11.60 -8.27 -26.60
CA ARG A 64 12.93 -8.84 -26.86
C ARG A 64 13.31 -9.95 -25.90
N ASN A 65 12.96 -9.80 -24.62
CA ASN A 65 13.32 -10.76 -23.58
C ASN A 65 12.52 -12.06 -23.68
N LEU A 66 11.25 -11.96 -24.09
CA LEU A 66 10.35 -13.12 -24.15
C LEU A 66 10.52 -13.88 -25.49
N ALA A 67 10.72 -13.16 -26.61
CA ALA A 67 10.94 -13.79 -27.89
C ALA A 67 12.23 -14.62 -27.89
N ASN A 68 12.16 -15.80 -28.48
CA ASN A 68 13.29 -16.73 -28.62
C ASN A 68 13.95 -17.22 -27.31
N PHE A 69 13.36 -16.95 -26.15
CA PHE A 69 13.98 -17.30 -24.85
C PHE A 69 14.24 -18.81 -24.75
N HIS A 70 13.31 -19.63 -25.23
CA HIS A 70 13.35 -21.09 -25.24
C HIS A 70 14.39 -21.70 -26.20
N ILE A 71 14.98 -20.90 -27.08
CA ILE A 71 15.99 -21.33 -28.06
C ILE A 71 17.31 -20.55 -27.93
N GLN A 72 17.58 -19.92 -26.80
CA GLN A 72 18.81 -19.17 -26.57
C GLN A 72 20.04 -20.08 -26.45
N GLN A 73 19.87 -21.29 -25.93
CA GLN A 73 20.98 -22.23 -25.74
C GLN A 73 21.33 -22.98 -27.03
N LEU A 74 22.62 -23.26 -27.23
CA LEU A 74 23.12 -24.11 -28.31
C LEU A 74 23.18 -25.56 -27.83
N ASP A 75 22.90 -26.50 -28.74
CA ASP A 75 23.09 -27.92 -28.51
C ASP A 75 24.58 -28.27 -28.73
N ILE A 76 25.39 -28.08 -27.71
CA ILE A 76 26.83 -28.34 -27.75
C ILE A 76 27.17 -29.83 -27.72
N GLN A 77 26.20 -30.68 -27.39
CA GLN A 77 26.43 -32.14 -27.32
C GLN A 77 26.26 -32.83 -28.68
N ASN A 78 25.51 -32.22 -29.60
CA ASN A 78 25.19 -32.78 -30.91
C ASN A 78 25.61 -31.80 -32.04
N PRO A 79 26.90 -31.46 -32.18
CA PRO A 79 27.37 -30.58 -33.26
C PRO A 79 27.27 -31.26 -34.64
N GLU A 80 26.92 -30.50 -35.65
CA GLU A 80 27.10 -30.93 -37.04
C GLU A 80 28.57 -30.70 -37.44
N VAL A 81 29.25 -31.78 -37.76
CA VAL A 81 30.65 -31.71 -38.26
C VAL A 81 30.64 -31.78 -39.79
N VAL A 82 31.02 -30.67 -40.43
CA VAL A 82 31.18 -30.60 -41.89
C VAL A 82 32.65 -30.90 -42.20
N SER A 83 32.88 -31.94 -43.00
CA SER A 83 34.22 -32.34 -43.43
C SER A 83 34.38 -32.13 -44.92
N HIS A 84 35.55 -31.58 -45.35
CA HIS A 84 35.93 -31.48 -46.73
C HIS A 84 37.27 -32.17 -46.93
N ASP A 85 37.40 -33.06 -47.92
CA ASP A 85 38.56 -33.85 -48.21
C ASP A 85 39.17 -34.63 -47.02
N GLY A 86 38.31 -35.08 -46.09
CA GLY A 86 38.72 -35.84 -44.91
C GLY A 86 39.19 -35.00 -43.72
N PHE A 87 39.15 -33.69 -43.84
CA PHE A 87 39.44 -32.77 -42.74
C PHE A 87 38.17 -32.11 -42.24
N VAL A 88 38.08 -31.90 -40.92
CA VAL A 88 36.98 -31.12 -40.31
C VAL A 88 37.18 -29.66 -40.73
N ASP A 89 36.22 -29.15 -41.53
CA ASP A 89 36.21 -27.77 -42.02
C ASP A 89 35.41 -26.84 -41.10
N THR A 90 34.21 -27.28 -40.70
CA THR A 90 33.32 -26.47 -39.90
C THR A 90 32.58 -27.33 -38.87
N ILE A 91 32.47 -26.81 -37.66
CA ILE A 91 31.60 -27.37 -36.61
C ILE A 91 30.45 -26.39 -36.40
N ARG A 92 29.22 -26.85 -36.65
CA ARG A 92 28.01 -26.07 -36.50
C ARG A 92 27.27 -26.52 -35.26
N TYR A 93 26.84 -25.57 -34.43
CA TYR A 93 25.97 -25.79 -33.28
C TYR A 93 24.61 -25.20 -33.59
N TYR A 94 23.57 -26.03 -33.49
CA TYR A 94 22.21 -25.58 -33.66
C TYR A 94 21.64 -25.14 -32.29
N ARG A 95 20.58 -24.38 -32.32
CA ARG A 95 19.84 -23.99 -31.11
C ARG A 95 19.10 -25.21 -30.52
N ARG A 96 19.01 -25.27 -29.19
CA ARG A 96 18.28 -26.29 -28.50
C ARG A 96 16.90 -25.76 -28.10
N TYR A 97 15.84 -26.50 -28.47
CA TYR A 97 14.49 -26.20 -28.03
C TYR A 97 14.30 -26.63 -26.57
N ASP A 98 13.74 -25.74 -25.74
CA ASP A 98 13.38 -25.97 -24.33
C ASP A 98 11.95 -25.51 -24.11
N GLU A 99 11.01 -26.46 -24.17
CA GLU A 99 9.56 -26.19 -24.05
C GLU A 99 9.20 -25.52 -22.73
N ALA A 100 9.85 -25.89 -21.64
CA ALA A 100 9.56 -25.38 -20.31
C ALA A 100 9.89 -23.89 -20.15
N SER A 101 10.79 -23.36 -20.97
CA SER A 101 11.20 -21.95 -20.95
C SER A 101 10.53 -21.10 -22.03
N GLN A 102 9.59 -21.64 -22.81
CA GLN A 102 8.89 -20.92 -23.85
C GLN A 102 7.72 -20.10 -23.28
N TYR A 103 7.79 -18.79 -23.45
CA TYR A 103 6.73 -17.84 -23.05
C TYR A 103 5.53 -17.89 -23.99
N GLN A 104 4.34 -17.60 -23.48
CA GLN A 104 3.12 -17.55 -24.27
C GLN A 104 3.19 -16.46 -25.36
N PHE A 105 3.80 -15.32 -25.05
CA PHE A 105 4.09 -14.27 -26.03
C PHE A 105 4.83 -14.81 -27.26
N ASP A 106 5.88 -15.61 -27.07
CA ASP A 106 6.66 -16.18 -28.18
C ASP A 106 5.81 -17.16 -29.01
N LYS A 107 4.99 -17.98 -28.37
CA LYS A 107 4.05 -18.89 -29.05
C LYS A 107 3.10 -18.10 -29.95
N ASN A 108 2.42 -17.10 -29.37
CA ASN A 108 1.46 -16.25 -30.09
C ASN A 108 2.13 -15.48 -31.24
N LEU A 109 3.35 -14.99 -31.04
CA LEU A 109 4.11 -14.30 -32.08
C LEU A 109 4.47 -15.24 -33.24
N ARG A 110 4.93 -16.46 -32.95
CA ARG A 110 5.23 -17.47 -33.98
C ARG A 110 4.00 -17.85 -34.77
N GLU A 111 2.90 -18.11 -34.12
CA GLU A 111 1.61 -18.39 -34.79
C GLU A 111 1.18 -17.24 -35.71
N ALA A 112 1.26 -15.99 -35.23
CA ALA A 112 0.91 -14.81 -36.00
C ALA A 112 1.83 -14.58 -37.22
N LEU A 113 3.08 -15.04 -37.16
CA LEU A 113 4.04 -15.00 -38.27
C LEU A 113 3.97 -16.25 -39.18
N GLY A 114 3.12 -17.24 -38.85
CA GLY A 114 3.02 -18.51 -39.59
C GLY A 114 4.25 -19.42 -39.41
N LEU A 115 4.99 -19.25 -38.30
CA LEU A 115 6.14 -20.07 -37.93
C LEU A 115 5.70 -21.24 -37.04
N SER A 116 6.48 -22.33 -37.03
CA SER A 116 6.25 -23.42 -36.07
C SER A 116 6.47 -22.94 -34.65
N VAL A 117 5.55 -23.26 -33.73
CA VAL A 117 5.63 -22.88 -32.32
C VAL A 117 6.87 -23.49 -31.66
N ASP A 118 7.20 -24.74 -31.98
CA ASP A 118 8.36 -25.50 -31.53
C ASP A 118 9.59 -25.35 -32.47
N GLY A 119 9.52 -24.39 -33.41
CA GLY A 119 10.57 -24.13 -34.38
C GLY A 119 11.83 -23.49 -33.77
N LEU A 120 12.95 -23.64 -34.47
CA LEU A 120 14.25 -23.08 -34.10
C LEU A 120 14.54 -21.74 -34.80
N ASP A 121 13.56 -21.18 -35.49
CA ASP A 121 13.70 -19.91 -36.22
C ASP A 121 13.89 -18.76 -35.21
N TRP A 122 14.93 -17.95 -35.46
CA TRP A 122 15.26 -16.81 -34.59
C TRP A 122 14.57 -15.55 -35.09
N ILE A 123 13.59 -15.07 -34.37
CA ILE A 123 12.84 -13.85 -34.71
C ILE A 123 13.69 -12.63 -34.29
N ASN A 124 13.99 -11.74 -35.23
CA ASN A 124 14.73 -10.51 -34.95
C ASN A 124 13.75 -9.36 -34.65
N ILE A 125 13.40 -9.20 -33.36
CA ILE A 125 12.47 -8.17 -32.90
C ILE A 125 12.91 -6.76 -33.33
N ASP A 126 14.21 -6.49 -33.37
CA ASP A 126 14.75 -5.17 -33.72
C ASP A 126 14.63 -4.81 -35.20
N SER A 127 14.29 -5.78 -36.04
CA SER A 127 14.05 -5.58 -37.46
C SER A 127 12.63 -5.16 -37.80
N TYR A 128 11.75 -5.06 -36.78
CA TYR A 128 10.33 -4.75 -37.02
C TYR A 128 10.14 -3.36 -37.64
N ASP A 129 9.51 -3.32 -38.80
CA ASP A 129 9.11 -2.08 -39.47
C ASP A 129 7.65 -1.74 -39.15
N PHE A 130 7.45 -0.59 -38.50
CA PHE A 130 6.13 -0.10 -38.11
C PHE A 130 5.28 0.42 -39.28
N ASN A 131 5.85 0.58 -40.48
CA ASN A 131 5.10 1.09 -41.63
C ASN A 131 4.34 -0.01 -42.36
N ASP A 132 4.92 -1.19 -42.46
CA ASP A 132 4.34 -2.33 -43.19
C ASP A 132 4.19 -3.58 -42.32
N ASN A 133 4.49 -3.47 -41.03
CA ASN A 133 4.43 -4.55 -40.06
C ASN A 133 5.29 -5.77 -40.43
N THR A 134 6.40 -5.56 -41.14
CA THR A 134 7.32 -6.65 -41.49
C THR A 134 8.35 -6.87 -40.41
N ILE A 135 8.78 -8.14 -40.28
CA ILE A 135 9.81 -8.56 -39.32
C ILE A 135 10.71 -9.62 -39.98
N GLN A 136 12.01 -9.56 -39.68
CA GLN A 136 12.95 -10.56 -40.15
C GLN A 136 13.08 -11.71 -39.16
N TYR A 137 13.30 -12.90 -39.67
CA TYR A 137 13.68 -14.05 -38.87
C TYR A 137 14.77 -14.86 -39.63
N TYR A 138 15.52 -15.63 -38.88
CA TYR A 138 16.57 -16.49 -39.41
C TYR A 138 16.15 -17.94 -39.18
N ASP A 139 16.16 -18.74 -40.24
CA ASP A 139 15.87 -20.16 -40.15
C ASP A 139 17.00 -20.93 -39.44
N ARG A 140 16.83 -22.24 -39.24
CA ARG A 140 17.82 -23.12 -38.61
C ARG A 140 19.19 -23.03 -39.25
N ASN A 141 19.29 -22.74 -40.55
CA ASN A 141 20.52 -22.66 -41.30
C ASN A 141 21.11 -21.25 -41.30
N GLY A 142 20.46 -20.29 -40.65
CA GLY A 142 20.88 -18.89 -40.60
C GLY A 142 20.51 -18.09 -41.85
N VAL A 143 19.58 -18.60 -42.69
CA VAL A 143 19.07 -17.87 -43.85
C VAL A 143 18.02 -16.88 -43.36
N MET A 144 18.14 -15.63 -43.80
CA MET A 144 17.21 -14.55 -43.43
C MET A 144 15.95 -14.63 -44.29
N HIS A 145 14.82 -14.54 -43.65
CA HIS A 145 13.49 -14.46 -44.23
C HIS A 145 12.75 -13.22 -43.67
N THR A 146 11.72 -12.78 -44.38
CA THR A 146 10.82 -11.69 -43.92
C THR A 146 9.42 -12.21 -43.87
N ALA A 147 8.74 -11.94 -42.75
CA ALA A 147 7.30 -12.23 -42.54
C ALA A 147 6.56 -10.94 -42.20
N THR A 148 5.25 -10.95 -42.41
CA THR A 148 4.37 -9.82 -42.08
C THR A 148 3.49 -10.19 -40.91
N LEU A 149 3.52 -9.37 -39.87
CA LEU A 149 2.63 -9.46 -38.71
C LEU A 149 1.35 -8.65 -39.05
N GLN A 150 0.31 -9.30 -39.57
CA GLN A 150 -0.83 -8.63 -40.21
C GLN A 150 -1.48 -7.54 -39.36
N ASP A 151 -1.65 -7.80 -38.04
CA ASP A 151 -2.28 -6.88 -37.10
C ASP A 151 -1.26 -6.07 -36.29
N GLY A 152 0.06 -6.20 -36.60
CA GLY A 152 1.12 -5.62 -35.82
C GLY A 152 1.28 -6.27 -34.44
N PHE A 153 2.13 -5.70 -33.60
CA PHE A 153 2.25 -6.11 -32.20
C PHE A 153 1.03 -5.65 -31.41
N ASP A 154 0.34 -6.58 -30.76
CA ASP A 154 -0.81 -6.31 -29.89
C ASP A 154 -0.59 -6.83 -28.47
N ILE A 155 -1.13 -6.13 -27.48
CA ILE A 155 -1.02 -6.51 -26.07
C ILE A 155 -1.66 -7.88 -25.77
N SER A 156 -2.60 -8.33 -26.58
CA SER A 156 -3.25 -9.64 -26.43
C SER A 156 -2.31 -10.81 -26.70
N MET A 157 -1.14 -10.56 -27.30
CA MET A 157 -0.10 -11.58 -27.47
C MET A 157 0.53 -12.01 -26.15
N PHE A 158 0.46 -11.16 -25.11
CA PHE A 158 1.02 -11.40 -23.80
C PHE A 158 -0.04 -11.98 -22.85
N THR A 159 0.42 -12.69 -21.84
CA THR A 159 -0.40 -13.02 -20.68
C THR A 159 -0.27 -11.95 -19.59
N PRO A 160 -1.24 -11.82 -18.68
CA PRO A 160 -1.11 -10.94 -17.52
C PRO A 160 0.14 -11.20 -16.68
N ASP A 161 0.51 -12.45 -16.47
CA ASP A 161 1.70 -12.82 -15.68
C ASP A 161 3.00 -12.37 -16.37
N GLU A 162 3.09 -12.40 -17.70
CA GLU A 162 4.23 -11.85 -18.46
C GLU A 162 4.30 -10.33 -18.36
N LEU A 163 3.16 -9.63 -18.37
CA LEU A 163 3.08 -8.17 -18.30
C LEU A 163 3.33 -7.60 -16.92
N THR A 164 3.08 -8.37 -15.87
CA THR A 164 3.25 -7.96 -14.47
C THR A 164 4.49 -8.55 -13.84
N GLN A 165 5.34 -9.19 -14.66
CA GLN A 165 6.54 -9.91 -14.26
C GLN A 165 7.40 -9.12 -13.27
N ASP A 166 7.75 -9.76 -12.16
CA ASP A 166 8.78 -9.35 -11.22
C ASP A 166 8.54 -8.00 -10.52
N GLY A 167 7.27 -7.62 -10.29
CA GLY A 167 6.97 -6.33 -9.66
C GLY A 167 7.37 -5.09 -10.49
N ASN A 168 8.07 -5.30 -11.60
CA ASN A 168 8.35 -4.30 -12.63
C ASN A 168 7.20 -4.27 -13.63
N SER A 169 5.97 -4.09 -13.17
CA SER A 169 4.80 -4.15 -14.02
C SER A 169 4.94 -3.26 -15.25
N TYR A 170 4.89 -3.87 -16.43
CA TYR A 170 4.82 -3.17 -17.70
C TYR A 170 3.43 -2.61 -17.95
N VAL A 171 2.44 -3.23 -17.32
CA VAL A 171 1.04 -2.81 -17.29
C VAL A 171 0.57 -2.82 -15.83
N SER A 172 -0.16 -1.78 -15.44
CA SER A 172 -0.83 -1.71 -14.13
C SER A 172 -2.30 -1.41 -14.36
N TYR A 173 -3.19 -2.19 -13.75
CA TYR A 173 -4.61 -2.06 -13.95
C TYR A 173 -5.43 -2.44 -12.71
N TYR A 174 -6.58 -1.80 -12.55
CA TYR A 174 -7.63 -2.15 -11.59
C TYR A 174 -8.96 -1.58 -12.10
N GLY A 175 -10.02 -2.40 -12.11
CA GLY A 175 -11.29 -2.08 -12.76
C GLY A 175 -11.23 -2.10 -14.28
N TYR A 176 -10.08 -2.46 -14.84
CA TYR A 176 -9.82 -2.76 -16.24
C TYR A 176 -9.12 -4.11 -16.33
N ASP A 177 -9.21 -4.78 -17.48
CA ASP A 177 -8.36 -5.94 -17.78
C ASP A 177 -6.95 -5.49 -18.22
N TYR A 178 -6.04 -6.45 -18.42
CA TYR A 178 -4.67 -6.17 -18.85
C TYR A 178 -4.57 -5.53 -20.24
N LYS A 179 -5.62 -5.64 -21.07
CA LYS A 179 -5.73 -5.03 -22.39
C LYS A 179 -6.28 -3.59 -22.35
N GLY A 180 -6.72 -3.11 -21.17
CA GLY A 180 -7.31 -1.79 -21.00
C GLY A 180 -8.82 -1.73 -21.24
N ASN A 181 -9.51 -2.86 -21.33
CA ASN A 181 -10.97 -2.89 -21.42
C ASN A 181 -11.60 -2.83 -20.04
N LYS A 182 -12.69 -2.09 -19.90
CA LYS A 182 -13.40 -1.94 -18.64
C LYS A 182 -14.05 -3.26 -18.21
N ILE A 183 -13.71 -3.75 -17.03
CA ILE A 183 -14.28 -4.97 -16.48
C ILE A 183 -15.75 -4.73 -16.11
N LYS A 184 -16.61 -5.68 -16.50
CA LYS A 184 -18.00 -5.74 -16.07
C LYS A 184 -18.09 -6.52 -14.76
N GLY A 185 -18.73 -5.92 -13.75
CA GLY A 185 -18.83 -6.55 -12.43
C GLY A 185 -17.71 -6.16 -11.46
N GLN A 186 -17.49 -7.01 -10.47
CA GLN A 186 -16.48 -6.86 -9.44
C GLN A 186 -15.80 -8.21 -9.23
N PRO A 187 -14.68 -8.49 -9.91
CA PRO A 187 -13.89 -9.70 -9.65
C PRO A 187 -13.50 -9.80 -8.19
N THR A 188 -13.49 -11.01 -7.70
CA THR A 188 -13.05 -11.36 -6.35
C THR A 188 -11.56 -11.64 -6.33
N ILE A 189 -11.01 -11.87 -5.13
CA ILE A 189 -9.62 -12.33 -4.99
C ILE A 189 -9.48 -13.77 -5.50
N GLU A 190 -10.53 -14.58 -5.39
CA GLU A 190 -10.61 -15.93 -5.93
C GLU A 190 -10.43 -15.93 -7.44
N ASP A 191 -11.09 -15.00 -8.14
CA ASP A 191 -10.97 -14.86 -9.60
C ASP A 191 -9.53 -14.50 -9.99
N PHE A 192 -8.87 -13.62 -9.24
CA PHE A 192 -7.47 -13.27 -9.49
C PHE A 192 -6.55 -14.50 -9.46
N PHE A 193 -6.76 -15.43 -8.51
CA PHE A 193 -5.91 -16.61 -8.38
C PHE A 193 -6.30 -17.76 -9.31
N ASN A 194 -7.55 -17.90 -9.69
CA ASN A 194 -8.08 -19.13 -10.31
C ASN A 194 -8.67 -18.94 -11.70
N GLU A 195 -9.09 -17.71 -12.10
CA GLU A 195 -9.70 -17.50 -13.42
C GLU A 195 -8.68 -17.69 -14.55
N GLN A 196 -9.03 -18.52 -15.53
CA GLN A 196 -8.21 -18.83 -16.70
C GLN A 196 -8.98 -18.56 -17.98
N ASP A 197 -8.25 -18.23 -19.05
CA ASP A 197 -8.76 -18.13 -20.40
C ASP A 197 -8.90 -19.52 -21.07
N GLU A 198 -9.35 -19.52 -22.34
CA GLU A 198 -9.53 -20.75 -23.12
C GLU A 198 -8.22 -21.53 -23.35
N ASN A 199 -7.08 -20.86 -23.23
CA ASN A 199 -5.74 -21.44 -23.40
C ASN A 199 -5.13 -21.91 -22.07
N GLY A 200 -5.85 -21.75 -20.93
CA GLY A 200 -5.37 -22.10 -19.60
C GLY A 200 -4.45 -21.04 -18.96
N ASN A 201 -4.32 -19.86 -19.54
CA ASN A 201 -3.56 -18.76 -18.95
C ASN A 201 -4.42 -18.02 -17.93
N TYR A 202 -3.82 -17.66 -16.79
CA TYR A 202 -4.50 -16.86 -15.78
C TYR A 202 -4.81 -15.45 -16.27
N THR A 203 -6.06 -15.02 -16.10
CA THR A 203 -6.53 -13.70 -16.54
C THR A 203 -6.22 -12.57 -15.57
N ARG A 204 -5.91 -12.89 -14.34
CA ARG A 204 -5.54 -11.98 -13.23
C ARG A 204 -6.43 -10.74 -13.12
N PRO A 205 -7.76 -10.87 -13.06
CA PRO A 205 -8.65 -9.73 -12.99
C PRO A 205 -8.50 -9.00 -11.65
N VAL A 206 -8.45 -7.66 -11.70
CA VAL A 206 -8.43 -6.80 -10.53
C VAL A 206 -9.64 -5.87 -10.56
N GLY A 207 -10.49 -5.97 -9.57
CA GLY A 207 -11.70 -5.17 -9.43
C GLY A 207 -11.43 -3.69 -9.19
N THR A 208 -12.49 -2.89 -9.18
CA THR A 208 -12.42 -1.48 -8.79
C THR A 208 -12.22 -1.33 -7.30
N PHE A 209 -11.45 -0.34 -6.86
CA PHE A 209 -11.41 0.04 -5.45
C PHE A 209 -12.65 0.85 -5.09
N LYS A 210 -13.40 0.36 -4.10
CA LYS A 210 -14.72 0.91 -3.71
C LYS A 210 -14.80 1.19 -2.21
N PRO A 211 -13.92 2.04 -1.64
CA PRO A 211 -14.00 2.36 -0.22
C PRO A 211 -15.34 3.02 0.13
N ILE A 212 -15.86 2.65 1.29
CA ILE A 212 -17.13 3.14 1.82
C ILE A 212 -16.84 3.94 3.09
N TYR A 213 -17.48 5.08 3.19
CA TYR A 213 -17.43 5.92 4.35
C TYR A 213 -18.85 6.28 4.81
N MET A 214 -19.10 6.12 6.10
CA MET A 214 -20.36 6.48 6.74
C MET A 214 -20.07 7.33 7.97
N ALA A 215 -20.91 8.30 8.23
CA ALA A 215 -20.79 9.12 9.42
C ALA A 215 -22.16 9.51 9.96
N GLY A 216 -22.29 9.57 11.27
CA GLY A 216 -23.44 10.12 11.95
C GLY A 216 -23.03 11.11 13.01
N TYR A 217 -23.80 12.16 13.22
CA TYR A 217 -23.53 13.12 14.29
C TYR A 217 -24.81 13.60 14.97
N LEU A 218 -24.67 13.92 16.25
CA LEU A 218 -25.65 14.59 17.06
C LEU A 218 -24.97 15.73 17.82
N GLN A 219 -25.60 16.91 17.83
CA GLN A 219 -25.09 18.09 18.50
C GLN A 219 -26.24 18.80 19.15
N ASP A 220 -26.05 19.28 20.39
CA ASP A 220 -26.98 20.11 21.13
C ASP A 220 -26.29 21.41 21.55
N LYS A 221 -26.89 22.54 21.20
CA LYS A 221 -26.49 23.84 21.69
C LYS A 221 -27.56 24.34 22.60
N PHE A 222 -27.24 24.61 23.85
CA PHE A 222 -28.17 25.10 24.85
C PHE A 222 -27.57 26.18 25.72
N ALA A 223 -28.47 27.03 26.24
CA ALA A 223 -28.09 28.08 27.16
C ALA A 223 -28.61 27.75 28.58
N PHE A 224 -27.73 27.85 29.56
CA PHE A 224 -28.09 27.76 30.98
C PHE A 224 -27.64 29.05 31.66
N LYS A 225 -28.62 29.94 31.95
CA LYS A 225 -28.37 31.33 32.35
C LYS A 225 -27.50 32.01 31.26
N ASP A 226 -26.33 32.53 31.63
CA ASP A 226 -25.39 33.22 30.74
C ASP A 226 -24.37 32.27 30.10
N LEU A 227 -24.39 31.00 30.48
CA LEU A 227 -23.49 29.97 29.90
C LEU A 227 -24.13 29.40 28.64
N ILE A 228 -23.36 29.40 27.57
CA ILE A 228 -23.72 28.74 26.31
C ILE A 228 -22.87 27.48 26.15
N PHE A 229 -23.52 26.34 26.07
CA PHE A 229 -22.89 25.06 25.82
C PHE A 229 -23.19 24.60 24.39
N ASN A 230 -22.20 23.95 23.78
CA ASN A 230 -22.37 23.25 22.53
C ASN A 230 -21.66 21.89 22.67
N VAL A 231 -22.45 20.83 22.77
CA VAL A 231 -21.97 19.46 23.00
C VAL A 231 -22.42 18.59 21.85
N GLY A 232 -21.53 17.84 21.29
CA GLY A 232 -21.82 16.94 20.20
C GLY A 232 -20.91 15.73 20.15
N VAL A 233 -21.36 14.74 19.41
CA VAL A 233 -20.58 13.55 19.07
C VAL A 233 -20.77 13.25 17.61
N ARG A 234 -19.67 12.93 16.94
CA ARG A 234 -19.64 12.38 15.59
C ARG A 234 -19.02 11.00 15.63
N VAL A 235 -19.62 10.05 14.94
CA VAL A 235 -19.11 8.69 14.78
C VAL A 235 -18.92 8.44 13.29
N ASP A 236 -17.70 8.09 12.91
CA ASP A 236 -17.33 7.77 11.55
C ASP A 236 -17.02 6.27 11.44
N ARG A 237 -17.45 5.63 10.34
CA ARG A 237 -17.08 4.28 9.93
C ARG A 237 -16.41 4.35 8.59
N PHE A 238 -15.18 3.87 8.51
CA PHE A 238 -14.43 3.73 7.27
C PHE A 238 -14.22 2.25 6.95
N ASP A 239 -14.52 1.87 5.71
CA ASP A 239 -14.34 0.53 5.18
C ASP A 239 -13.56 0.64 3.85
N ALA A 240 -12.33 0.09 3.81
CA ALA A 240 -11.54 0.08 2.60
C ALA A 240 -12.14 -0.85 1.52
N ASN A 241 -13.05 -1.75 1.92
CA ASN A 241 -13.78 -2.66 1.04
C ASN A 241 -12.87 -3.43 0.07
N GLN A 242 -11.82 -4.00 0.63
CA GLN A 242 -10.84 -4.83 -0.06
C GLN A 242 -10.30 -5.92 0.87
N LYS A 243 -9.68 -6.95 0.30
CA LYS A 243 -8.93 -7.92 1.09
C LYS A 243 -7.62 -7.31 1.58
N VAL A 244 -7.19 -7.72 2.78
CA VAL A 244 -5.94 -7.32 3.42
C VAL A 244 -5.19 -8.55 3.89
N LEU A 245 -3.89 -8.44 4.12
CA LEU A 245 -3.11 -9.54 4.70
C LEU A 245 -3.69 -9.95 6.06
N LYS A 246 -3.77 -11.24 6.32
CA LYS A 246 -4.11 -11.77 7.65
C LYS A 246 -3.07 -11.34 8.68
N ASP A 247 -1.81 -11.44 8.30
CA ASP A 247 -0.67 -11.14 9.14
C ASP A 247 0.40 -10.38 8.33
N PRO A 248 0.83 -9.20 8.75
CA PRO A 248 1.85 -8.44 8.03
C PRO A 248 3.26 -9.04 8.15
N TYR A 249 3.50 -9.93 9.11
CA TYR A 249 4.80 -10.60 9.29
C TYR A 249 4.88 -11.97 8.61
N ILE A 250 3.75 -12.61 8.31
CA ILE A 250 3.75 -13.93 7.66
C ILE A 250 2.79 -13.89 6.48
N LEU A 251 3.37 -13.80 5.28
CA LEU A 251 2.59 -13.66 4.05
C LEU A 251 2.03 -15.00 3.54
N TYR A 252 2.49 -16.12 4.08
CA TYR A 252 2.04 -17.46 3.73
C TYR A 252 1.10 -18.04 4.79
N ASP A 253 0.46 -19.17 4.49
CA ASP A 253 -0.40 -19.84 5.47
C ASP A 253 0.47 -20.49 6.56
N TYR A 254 0.14 -20.27 7.83
CA TYR A 254 0.96 -20.69 8.96
C TYR A 254 0.11 -21.22 10.11
N LYS A 255 0.73 -22.00 10.97
CA LYS A 255 0.10 -22.57 12.16
C LYS A 255 0.32 -21.67 13.37
N LYS A 256 -0.73 -21.54 14.17
CA LYS A 256 -0.69 -20.88 15.48
C LYS A 256 -0.41 -21.88 16.58
N ALA A 257 -0.04 -21.40 17.77
CA ALA A 257 0.21 -22.26 18.91
C ALA A 257 -0.98 -23.17 19.23
N GLY A 258 -2.21 -22.65 19.21
CA GLY A 258 -3.40 -23.45 19.44
C GLY A 258 -3.69 -24.52 18.37
N ASP A 259 -3.19 -24.36 17.14
CA ASP A 259 -3.31 -25.37 16.09
C ASP A 259 -2.34 -26.56 16.29
N LEU A 260 -1.31 -26.36 17.11
CA LEU A 260 -0.20 -27.27 17.33
C LEU A 260 -0.25 -27.94 18.70
N MET A 261 -0.77 -27.24 19.72
CA MET A 261 -0.83 -27.75 21.10
C MET A 261 -1.73 -28.96 21.23
N ASN A 262 -1.24 -29.98 21.93
CA ASN A 262 -2.01 -31.13 22.36
C ASN A 262 -2.87 -30.82 23.60
N ALA A 263 -3.59 -31.80 24.13
CA ALA A 263 -4.47 -31.64 25.30
C ALA A 263 -3.73 -31.22 26.60
N ASN A 264 -2.41 -31.38 26.64
CA ASN A 264 -1.57 -31.01 27.79
C ASN A 264 -0.96 -29.60 27.62
N GLY A 265 -1.13 -28.97 26.46
CA GLY A 265 -0.52 -27.68 26.13
C GLY A 265 0.87 -27.79 25.48
N ASP A 266 1.33 -29.00 25.16
CA ASP A 266 2.64 -29.23 24.55
C ASP A 266 2.56 -29.33 23.03
N ILE A 267 3.66 -29.03 22.33
CA ILE A 267 3.81 -29.14 20.87
C ILE A 267 4.77 -30.30 20.54
N GLU A 268 4.35 -31.21 19.67
CA GLU A 268 5.19 -32.28 19.12
C GLU A 268 5.91 -31.79 17.86
N LEU A 269 7.23 -31.99 17.81
CA LEU A 269 8.09 -31.61 16.67
C LEU A 269 8.23 -32.76 15.67
N ASN A 270 8.83 -32.51 14.50
CA ASN A 270 8.96 -33.48 13.43
C ASN A 270 9.86 -34.68 13.81
N ASP A 271 10.78 -34.52 14.75
CA ASP A 271 11.67 -35.57 15.26
C ASP A 271 11.02 -36.40 16.39
N GLY A 272 9.77 -36.08 16.76
CA GLY A 272 9.03 -36.74 17.86
C GLY A 272 9.35 -36.19 19.24
N SER A 273 10.18 -35.15 19.35
CA SER A 273 10.39 -34.46 20.62
C SER A 273 9.18 -33.61 20.98
N VAL A 274 8.94 -33.40 22.26
CA VAL A 274 7.80 -32.65 22.79
C VAL A 274 8.33 -31.42 23.52
N VAL A 275 7.77 -30.25 23.19
CA VAL A 275 8.12 -28.95 23.76
C VAL A 275 6.96 -28.44 24.58
N ASP A 276 7.21 -28.10 25.83
CA ASP A 276 6.28 -27.40 26.72
C ASP A 276 6.15 -25.93 26.30
N VAL A 277 4.92 -25.50 26.09
CA VAL A 277 4.66 -24.10 25.68
C VAL A 277 4.54 -23.22 26.93
N PRO A 278 5.27 -22.09 27.02
CA PRO A 278 5.18 -21.21 28.18
C PRO A 278 3.74 -20.73 28.46
N ASP A 279 3.35 -20.68 29.72
CA ASP A 279 1.98 -20.34 30.18
C ASP A 279 1.45 -18.99 29.67
N ASN A 280 2.33 -18.06 29.30
CA ASN A 280 1.97 -16.74 28.78
C ASN A 280 1.81 -16.70 27.25
N ILE A 281 2.00 -17.80 26.56
CA ILE A 281 1.80 -17.92 25.11
C ILE A 281 0.36 -18.41 24.86
N GLY A 282 -0.44 -17.57 24.22
CA GLY A 282 -1.83 -17.89 23.92
C GLY A 282 -1.99 -18.65 22.59
N ASP A 283 -3.16 -19.23 22.40
CA ASP A 283 -3.54 -20.04 21.23
C ASP A 283 -3.40 -19.30 19.90
N ASP A 284 -3.53 -17.98 19.89
CA ASP A 284 -3.49 -17.13 18.70
C ASP A 284 -2.07 -16.67 18.31
N TYR A 285 -1.05 -17.06 19.07
CA TYR A 285 0.33 -16.69 18.80
C TYR A 285 0.90 -17.44 17.60
N ALA A 286 1.63 -16.75 16.72
CA ALA A 286 2.42 -17.38 15.66
C ALA A 286 3.63 -18.09 16.27
N VAL A 287 3.92 -19.29 15.79
CA VAL A 287 5.05 -20.11 16.22
C VAL A 287 6.19 -19.98 15.21
N TYR A 288 7.40 -19.78 15.70
CA TYR A 288 8.62 -19.67 14.88
C TYR A 288 9.56 -20.83 15.18
N VAL A 289 10.20 -21.34 14.14
CA VAL A 289 10.96 -22.59 14.15
C VAL A 289 12.34 -22.39 13.54
N ASN A 290 13.24 -23.34 13.79
CA ASN A 290 14.61 -23.31 13.26
C ASN A 290 14.68 -23.45 11.74
N LYS A 291 13.76 -24.23 11.13
CA LYS A 291 13.63 -24.41 9.67
C LYS A 291 12.19 -24.75 9.32
N VAL A 292 11.74 -24.35 8.14
CA VAL A 292 10.35 -24.57 7.70
C VAL A 292 10.08 -26.02 7.24
N ASP A 293 11.09 -26.73 6.74
CA ASP A 293 11.02 -28.07 6.16
C ASP A 293 11.47 -29.20 7.10
N ASP A 294 12.24 -28.87 8.14
CA ASP A 294 12.79 -29.85 9.10
C ASP A 294 12.76 -29.25 10.52
N ILE A 295 11.57 -29.25 11.11
CA ILE A 295 11.30 -28.61 12.39
C ILE A 295 11.76 -29.46 13.55
N THR A 296 12.85 -29.08 14.20
CA THR A 296 13.43 -29.75 15.37
C THR A 296 13.57 -28.84 16.59
N GLU A 297 13.20 -27.54 16.47
CA GLU A 297 13.28 -26.54 17.55
C GLU A 297 12.23 -25.46 17.36
N ILE A 298 11.51 -25.09 18.42
CA ILE A 298 10.74 -23.85 18.50
C ILE A 298 11.68 -22.75 19.00
N VAL A 299 11.87 -21.71 18.21
CA VAL A 299 12.79 -20.62 18.54
C VAL A 299 12.09 -19.42 19.17
N GLY A 300 10.77 -19.31 19.00
CA GLY A 300 9.99 -18.24 19.64
C GLY A 300 8.56 -18.12 19.14
N TYR A 301 7.92 -17.05 19.58
CA TYR A 301 6.51 -16.79 19.34
C TYR A 301 6.29 -15.29 19.03
N ARG A 302 5.14 -14.96 18.44
CA ARG A 302 4.75 -13.57 18.18
C ARG A 302 3.23 -13.37 18.32
N ASN A 303 2.88 -12.28 18.96
CA ASN A 303 1.50 -11.77 18.96
C ASN A 303 1.48 -10.31 18.48
N GLY A 304 0.83 -10.05 17.35
CA GLY A 304 0.86 -8.74 16.72
C GLY A 304 2.30 -8.28 16.42
N ASN A 305 2.74 -7.20 17.07
CA ASN A 305 4.11 -6.67 16.93
C ASN A 305 5.03 -7.07 18.10
N VAL A 306 4.56 -7.88 19.03
CA VAL A 306 5.34 -8.30 20.21
C VAL A 306 5.93 -9.68 19.97
N TRP A 307 7.24 -9.78 20.17
CA TRP A 307 8.02 -10.98 19.92
C TRP A 307 8.46 -11.62 21.24
N TYR A 308 8.54 -12.94 21.27
CA TYR A 308 8.94 -13.73 22.44
C TYR A 308 9.97 -14.78 22.02
N ASN A 309 10.93 -15.04 22.88
CA ASN A 309 11.83 -16.19 22.70
C ASN A 309 11.11 -17.52 23.02
N SER A 310 11.82 -18.66 22.90
CA SER A 310 11.28 -19.98 23.21
C SER A 310 10.83 -20.17 24.67
N GLU A 311 11.34 -19.35 25.59
CA GLU A 311 10.99 -19.36 27.03
C GLU A 311 9.79 -18.42 27.33
N GLY A 312 9.18 -17.79 26.32
CA GLY A 312 8.08 -16.85 26.49
C GLY A 312 8.51 -15.46 27.00
N ILE A 313 9.80 -15.14 26.98
CA ILE A 313 10.32 -13.81 27.38
C ILE A 313 10.21 -12.87 26.20
N GLU A 314 9.64 -11.68 26.43
CA GLU A 314 9.52 -10.62 25.40
C GLU A 314 10.91 -10.15 24.95
N ILE A 315 11.09 -10.04 23.63
CA ILE A 315 12.33 -9.58 22.99
C ILE A 315 12.04 -8.38 22.09
N SER A 316 12.98 -7.44 22.05
CA SER A 316 12.85 -6.22 21.27
C SER A 316 13.33 -6.35 19.82
N ASP A 317 14.29 -7.23 19.57
CA ASP A 317 14.86 -7.50 18.26
C ASP A 317 14.84 -9.00 17.95
N PRO A 318 13.90 -9.46 17.10
CA PRO A 318 13.76 -10.87 16.76
C PRO A 318 14.96 -11.40 15.97
N THR A 319 15.72 -10.56 15.26
CA THR A 319 16.84 -11.02 14.43
C THR A 319 18.00 -11.57 15.23
N THR A 320 18.17 -11.10 16.45
CA THR A 320 19.27 -11.54 17.32
C THR A 320 18.99 -12.90 18.02
N VAL A 321 17.73 -13.28 18.16
CA VAL A 321 17.30 -14.43 18.95
C VAL A 321 16.70 -15.53 18.10
N LEU A 322 15.84 -15.17 17.13
CA LEU A 322 15.06 -16.13 16.36
C LEU A 322 15.70 -16.53 15.03
N ASP A 323 16.71 -15.79 14.56
CA ASP A 323 17.44 -16.14 13.35
C ASP A 323 18.45 -17.27 13.65
N LYS A 324 18.26 -18.42 13.01
CA LYS A 324 19.15 -19.60 13.10
C LYS A 324 20.03 -19.75 11.86
N GLY A 325 20.30 -18.66 11.16
CA GLY A 325 21.14 -18.63 9.96
C GLY A 325 20.39 -18.86 8.64
N ASN A 326 19.07 -19.12 8.72
CA ASN A 326 18.17 -19.24 7.57
C ASN A 326 17.11 -18.11 7.51
N GLY A 327 17.30 -17.05 8.31
CA GLY A 327 16.29 -16.04 8.58
C GLY A 327 15.29 -16.52 9.65
N ILE A 328 14.32 -15.65 9.94
CA ILE A 328 13.26 -15.96 10.91
C ILE A 328 12.17 -16.76 10.19
N SER A 329 11.96 -17.99 10.61
CA SER A 329 11.10 -18.97 9.95
C SER A 329 9.83 -19.24 10.76
N PRO A 330 8.62 -18.92 10.26
CA PRO A 330 7.37 -19.33 10.89
C PRO A 330 7.09 -20.82 10.64
N TRP A 331 6.23 -21.41 11.47
CA TRP A 331 5.72 -22.76 11.23
C TRP A 331 4.66 -22.72 10.12
N LEU A 332 5.06 -22.99 8.89
CA LEU A 332 4.18 -22.98 7.73
C LEU A 332 3.22 -24.19 7.72
N VAL A 333 2.03 -24.02 7.14
CA VAL A 333 1.11 -25.12 6.84
C VAL A 333 1.68 -25.97 5.70
N ASP A 334 2.22 -25.32 4.68
CA ASP A 334 2.88 -25.96 3.53
C ASP A 334 4.33 -25.43 3.42
N PRO A 335 5.34 -26.25 3.80
CA PRO A 335 6.75 -25.87 3.68
C PRO A 335 7.22 -25.57 2.24
N GLU A 336 6.53 -26.11 1.23
CA GLU A 336 6.84 -25.91 -0.19
C GLU A 336 6.18 -24.68 -0.80
N GLN A 337 5.38 -23.94 -0.04
CA GLN A 337 4.74 -22.72 -0.52
C GLN A 337 5.81 -21.68 -0.91
N ARG A 338 5.74 -21.17 -2.14
CA ARG A 338 6.69 -20.18 -2.69
C ARG A 338 6.03 -18.88 -3.12
N LYS A 339 4.71 -18.83 -3.15
CA LYS A 339 3.93 -17.64 -3.50
C LYS A 339 2.75 -17.48 -2.55
N ILE A 340 2.33 -16.24 -2.40
CA ILE A 340 1.12 -15.89 -1.67
C ILE A 340 -0.10 -16.50 -2.36
N ASP A 341 -1.08 -16.91 -1.59
CA ASP A 341 -2.34 -17.46 -2.06
C ASP A 341 -3.54 -16.76 -1.37
N ILE A 342 -4.74 -17.22 -1.68
CA ILE A 342 -5.97 -16.66 -1.14
C ILE A 342 -6.06 -16.77 0.40
N LYS A 343 -5.45 -17.80 0.99
CA LYS A 343 -5.49 -18.05 2.43
C LYS A 343 -4.71 -17.01 3.24
N SER A 344 -3.80 -16.29 2.57
CA SER A 344 -3.01 -15.21 3.16
C SER A 344 -3.82 -13.95 3.44
N PHE A 345 -5.05 -13.87 2.94
CA PHE A 345 -5.90 -12.69 3.02
C PHE A 345 -7.11 -12.87 3.90
N LYS A 346 -7.61 -11.77 4.45
CA LYS A 346 -8.88 -11.65 5.16
C LYS A 346 -9.65 -10.42 4.68
N ASP A 347 -10.93 -10.33 5.05
CA ASP A 347 -11.69 -9.11 4.84
C ASP A 347 -11.11 -7.96 5.67
N TYR A 348 -11.25 -6.75 5.15
CA TYR A 348 -10.88 -5.55 5.89
C TYR A 348 -11.81 -5.37 7.08
N ASP A 349 -11.23 -5.12 8.26
CA ASP A 349 -11.98 -4.79 9.46
C ASP A 349 -12.34 -3.30 9.46
N PRO A 350 -13.64 -2.92 9.29
CA PRO A 350 -14.03 -1.52 9.25
C PRO A 350 -13.65 -0.75 10.50
N GLN A 351 -13.07 0.42 10.32
CA GLN A 351 -12.57 1.25 11.42
C GLN A 351 -13.61 2.26 11.87
N TRP A 352 -13.77 2.37 13.19
CA TRP A 352 -14.68 3.29 13.82
C TRP A 352 -13.91 4.41 14.53
N SER A 353 -14.37 5.64 14.38
CA SER A 353 -13.80 6.81 15.03
C SER A 353 -14.91 7.57 15.75
N VAL A 354 -14.76 7.73 17.06
CA VAL A 354 -15.68 8.52 17.89
C VAL A 354 -15.03 9.87 18.18
N MET A 355 -15.72 10.95 17.83
CA MET A 355 -15.24 12.33 17.86
C MET A 355 -16.15 13.20 18.71
N PRO A 356 -15.98 13.23 20.05
CA PRO A 356 -16.67 14.19 20.90
C PRO A 356 -16.20 15.61 20.62
N ARG A 357 -17.12 16.57 20.76
CA ARG A 357 -16.88 18.00 20.64
C ARG A 357 -17.64 18.71 21.74
N ILE A 358 -16.92 19.50 22.49
CA ILE A 358 -17.52 20.26 23.61
C ILE A 358 -16.96 21.67 23.53
N SER A 359 -17.86 22.64 23.49
CA SER A 359 -17.46 24.04 23.67
C SER A 359 -18.41 24.72 24.63
N PHE A 360 -17.89 25.66 25.39
CA PHE A 360 -18.69 26.55 26.18
C PHE A 360 -18.16 27.98 26.10
N SER A 361 -19.06 28.93 26.28
CA SER A 361 -18.73 30.33 26.42
C SER A 361 -19.50 30.96 27.58
N PHE A 362 -18.81 31.85 28.26
CA PHE A 362 -19.31 32.53 29.43
C PHE A 362 -18.97 34.02 29.40
N PRO A 363 -19.96 34.92 29.33
CA PRO A 363 -19.73 36.34 29.49
C PRO A 363 -19.40 36.64 30.96
N ILE A 364 -18.19 37.03 31.25
CA ILE A 364 -17.76 37.43 32.60
C ILE A 364 -18.37 38.80 32.95
N SER A 365 -18.50 39.64 31.93
CA SER A 365 -19.12 40.96 32.01
C SER A 365 -19.64 41.37 30.62
N ASP A 366 -20.31 42.54 30.52
CA ASP A 366 -20.76 43.11 29.24
C ASP A 366 -19.58 43.36 28.25
N GLU A 367 -18.37 43.33 28.74
CA GLU A 367 -17.17 43.66 27.96
C GLU A 367 -16.19 42.49 27.83
N ALA A 368 -16.42 41.38 28.57
CA ALA A 368 -15.48 40.26 28.63
C ALA A 368 -16.18 38.91 28.42
N LEU A 369 -15.66 38.10 27.51
CA LEU A 369 -16.15 36.76 27.20
C LEU A 369 -15.02 35.73 27.39
N PHE A 370 -15.25 34.70 28.16
CA PHE A 370 -14.40 33.52 28.21
C PHE A 370 -15.00 32.40 27.35
N PHE A 371 -14.15 31.61 26.70
CA PHE A 371 -14.56 30.44 25.94
C PHE A 371 -13.55 29.30 26.07
N ALA A 372 -14.03 28.07 25.89
CA ALA A 372 -13.18 26.89 25.85
C ALA A 372 -13.74 25.89 24.81
N HIS A 373 -12.83 25.15 24.20
CA HIS A 373 -13.11 24.09 23.24
C HIS A 373 -12.33 22.82 23.59
N TYR A 374 -12.99 21.68 23.37
CA TYR A 374 -12.40 20.36 23.35
C TYR A 374 -12.94 19.62 22.14
N ASP A 375 -12.09 19.31 21.19
CA ASP A 375 -12.47 18.64 19.94
C ASP A 375 -11.58 17.43 19.68
N VAL A 376 -12.20 16.31 19.29
CA VAL A 376 -11.49 15.17 18.70
C VAL A 376 -11.79 15.16 17.22
N LEU A 377 -10.74 15.21 16.41
CA LEU A 377 -10.82 15.23 14.96
C LEU A 377 -10.06 14.03 14.39
N THR A 378 -10.56 13.44 13.32
CA THR A 378 -9.87 12.36 12.61
C THR A 378 -9.73 12.68 11.14
N GLN A 379 -8.60 12.23 10.54
CA GLN A 379 -8.36 12.32 9.13
C GLN A 379 -8.04 10.94 8.56
N ARG A 380 -8.79 10.54 7.54
CA ARG A 380 -8.56 9.26 6.85
C ARG A 380 -7.23 9.26 6.12
N PRO A 381 -6.53 8.11 6.02
CA PRO A 381 -5.36 7.94 5.16
C PRO A 381 -5.70 8.32 3.71
N GLY A 382 -4.77 8.97 3.01
CA GLY A 382 -5.02 9.45 1.65
C GLY A 382 -5.12 8.32 0.63
N ASN A 383 -4.15 7.40 0.62
CA ASN A 383 -4.10 6.22 -0.24
C ASN A 383 -3.99 4.98 0.64
N ASN A 384 -5.06 4.22 0.69
CA ASN A 384 -5.17 3.04 1.55
C ASN A 384 -5.68 1.82 0.78
N TYR A 385 -5.35 1.72 -0.51
CA TYR A 385 -5.59 0.51 -1.28
C TYR A 385 -4.27 -0.01 -1.86
N VAL A 386 -4.14 -1.33 -1.89
CA VAL A 386 -2.99 -2.02 -2.48
C VAL A 386 -3.50 -2.93 -3.57
N ASN A 387 -2.89 -2.81 -4.76
CA ASN A 387 -3.15 -3.76 -5.83
C ASN A 387 -2.60 -5.12 -5.40
N ILE A 388 -3.40 -6.18 -5.59
CA ILE A 388 -3.02 -7.55 -5.20
C ILE A 388 -1.74 -8.04 -5.86
N TYR A 389 -1.40 -7.54 -7.04
CA TYR A 389 -0.11 -7.81 -7.69
C TYR A 389 1.08 -7.48 -6.80
N THR A 390 0.98 -6.42 -5.98
CA THR A 390 2.03 -6.03 -5.05
C THR A 390 2.37 -7.14 -4.07
N TYR A 391 1.39 -7.90 -3.62
CA TYR A 391 1.62 -9.05 -2.76
C TYR A 391 1.96 -10.30 -3.54
N TYR A 392 1.39 -10.51 -4.72
CA TYR A 392 1.64 -11.69 -5.54
C TYR A 392 3.09 -11.77 -6.03
N TYR A 393 3.70 -10.62 -6.35
CA TYR A 393 5.11 -10.50 -6.73
C TYR A 393 6.00 -9.94 -5.61
N PHE A 394 5.63 -10.24 -4.37
CA PHE A 394 6.25 -9.67 -3.16
C PHE A 394 7.77 -9.82 -3.13
N ASP A 395 8.32 -10.99 -3.52
CA ASP A 395 9.76 -11.27 -3.47
C ASP A 395 10.60 -10.33 -4.33
N GLN A 396 9.99 -9.70 -5.29
CA GLN A 396 10.68 -8.90 -6.31
C GLN A 396 10.43 -7.40 -6.15
N ILE A 397 9.48 -7.01 -5.30
CA ILE A 397 9.18 -5.62 -5.05
C ILE A 397 10.29 -4.99 -4.20
N SER A 398 10.78 -3.84 -4.64
CA SER A 398 11.64 -2.94 -3.90
C SER A 398 10.87 -1.68 -3.50
N GLY A 399 11.14 -1.16 -2.32
CA GLY A 399 10.51 0.05 -1.80
C GLY A 399 9.40 -0.23 -0.78
N ALA A 400 8.68 0.83 -0.40
CA ALA A 400 7.62 0.72 0.60
C ALA A 400 6.30 0.31 -0.06
N ILE A 401 5.62 -0.66 0.54
CA ILE A 401 4.30 -1.15 0.14
C ILE A 401 3.25 -0.36 0.93
N ASP A 402 2.20 0.13 0.26
CA ASP A 402 1.07 0.77 0.92
C ASP A 402 0.35 -0.21 1.86
N ASN A 403 -0.18 0.32 2.97
CA ASN A 403 -0.89 -0.46 3.97
C ASN A 403 -2.37 -0.05 4.03
N PRO A 404 -3.29 -0.88 3.54
CA PRO A 404 -4.72 -0.58 3.59
C PRO A 404 -5.29 -0.57 5.01
N SER A 405 -4.61 -1.21 5.98
CA SER A 405 -5.05 -1.32 7.38
C SER A 405 -4.67 -0.10 8.24
N LEU A 406 -4.15 0.97 7.64
CA LEU A 406 -3.82 2.21 8.37
C LEU A 406 -5.06 2.80 9.04
N LYS A 407 -4.90 3.18 10.30
CA LYS A 407 -5.92 3.89 11.07
C LYS A 407 -5.96 5.37 10.68
N PRO A 408 -7.11 6.04 10.81
CA PRO A 408 -7.18 7.49 10.69
C PRO A 408 -6.23 8.17 11.68
N THR A 409 -5.56 9.22 11.22
CA THR A 409 -4.80 10.09 12.12
C THR A 409 -5.77 10.88 12.99
N GLN A 410 -5.41 11.16 14.23
CA GLN A 410 -6.26 11.82 15.20
C GLN A 410 -5.59 13.10 15.73
N THR A 411 -6.37 14.16 15.82
CA THR A 411 -6.00 15.40 16.52
C THR A 411 -6.97 15.63 17.66
N ILE A 412 -6.44 15.80 18.87
CA ILE A 412 -7.20 16.22 20.05
C ILE A 412 -6.81 17.67 20.30
N ASP A 413 -7.79 18.56 20.26
CA ASP A 413 -7.60 20.01 20.38
C ASP A 413 -8.21 20.52 21.69
N TYR A 414 -7.41 21.18 22.48
CA TYR A 414 -7.80 21.88 23.70
C TYR A 414 -7.50 23.36 23.50
N GLU A 415 -8.52 24.20 23.66
CA GLU A 415 -8.40 25.63 23.47
C GLU A 415 -9.12 26.39 24.58
N LEU A 416 -8.47 27.39 25.12
CA LEU A 416 -9.01 28.33 26.09
C LEU A 416 -8.79 29.76 25.60
N GLY A 417 -9.82 30.56 25.59
CA GLY A 417 -9.73 31.92 25.09
C GLY A 417 -10.50 32.93 25.93
N PHE A 418 -10.04 34.16 25.81
CA PHE A 418 -10.64 35.30 26.46
C PHE A 418 -10.70 36.46 25.49
N THR A 419 -11.89 37.04 25.34
CA THR A 419 -12.12 38.22 24.49
C THR A 419 -12.50 39.38 25.38
N GLN A 420 -11.77 40.49 25.28
CA GLN A 420 -12.03 41.73 25.99
C GLN A 420 -12.37 42.84 25.01
N LYS A 421 -13.50 43.50 25.19
CA LYS A 421 -13.80 44.78 24.55
C LYS A 421 -12.93 45.85 25.21
N LEU A 422 -12.11 46.54 24.42
CA LEU A 422 -11.22 47.61 24.90
C LEU A 422 -11.85 48.98 24.74
N THR A 423 -12.59 49.17 23.65
CA THR A 423 -13.39 50.38 23.39
C THR A 423 -14.69 49.97 22.67
N ASN A 424 -15.57 50.94 22.40
CA ASN A 424 -16.78 50.65 21.62
C ASN A 424 -16.52 50.19 20.19
N SER A 425 -15.30 50.35 19.69
CA SER A 425 -14.91 49.99 18.34
C SER A 425 -13.75 48.99 18.29
N SER A 426 -13.17 48.60 19.42
CA SER A 426 -12.03 47.65 19.43
C SER A 426 -12.16 46.54 20.47
N SER A 427 -11.64 45.39 20.12
CA SER A 427 -11.55 44.22 20.99
C SER A 427 -10.20 43.52 20.84
N MET A 428 -9.82 42.80 21.90
CA MET A 428 -8.65 41.94 21.93
C MET A 428 -9.08 40.55 22.36
N THR A 429 -8.61 39.53 21.62
CA THR A 429 -8.81 38.13 21.96
C THR A 429 -7.45 37.48 22.22
N ILE A 430 -7.31 36.77 23.33
CA ILE A 430 -6.13 35.96 23.64
C ILE A 430 -6.61 34.52 23.78
N THR A 431 -5.94 33.61 23.02
CA THR A 431 -6.28 32.19 22.98
C THR A 431 -5.02 31.36 23.22
N GLY A 432 -5.06 30.50 24.22
CA GLY A 432 -4.07 29.45 24.44
C GLY A 432 -4.60 28.13 23.91
N TYR A 433 -3.78 27.37 23.21
CA TYR A 433 -4.15 26.07 22.68
C TYR A 433 -3.07 25.02 22.88
N TYR A 434 -3.55 23.76 23.00
CA TYR A 434 -2.73 22.56 23.07
C TYR A 434 -3.38 21.49 22.18
N ARG A 435 -2.61 20.93 21.24
CA ARG A 435 -3.07 19.88 20.33
C ARG A 435 -2.18 18.66 20.46
N GLU A 436 -2.82 17.50 20.57
CA GLU A 436 -2.15 16.22 20.46
C GLU A 436 -2.40 15.64 19.07
N LEU A 437 -1.32 15.27 18.39
CA LEU A 437 -1.37 14.54 17.13
C LEU A 437 -1.09 13.07 17.43
N ARG A 438 -2.00 12.18 17.07
CA ARG A 438 -1.91 10.74 17.35
C ARG A 438 -2.10 9.93 16.08
N ASN A 439 -1.59 8.70 16.06
CA ASN A 439 -1.71 7.77 14.94
C ASN A 439 -1.16 8.38 13.63
N MET A 440 -0.14 9.22 13.70
CA MET A 440 0.50 9.76 12.51
C MET A 440 1.20 8.63 11.75
N ILE A 441 1.08 8.67 10.43
CA ILE A 441 1.59 7.61 9.56
C ILE A 441 3.08 7.81 9.32
N GLN A 442 3.87 6.75 9.52
CA GLN A 442 5.29 6.70 9.24
C GLN A 442 5.65 5.41 8.53
N MET A 443 6.71 5.47 7.73
CA MET A 443 7.33 4.28 7.16
C MET A 443 7.81 3.35 8.28
N TYR A 444 7.61 2.06 8.09
CA TYR A 444 7.94 1.01 9.06
C TYR A 444 8.52 -0.21 8.35
N ARG A 445 9.62 -0.76 8.89
CA ARG A 445 10.19 -2.01 8.41
C ARG A 445 9.65 -3.17 9.23
N TYR A 446 9.03 -4.11 8.56
CA TYR A 446 8.63 -5.39 9.13
C TYR A 446 9.84 -6.33 9.16
N THR A 447 10.66 -6.17 10.21
CA THR A 447 11.84 -7.00 10.46
C THR A 447 11.41 -8.35 11.02
N GLY A 448 11.91 -9.42 10.43
CA GLY A 448 11.48 -10.78 10.75
C GLY A 448 10.23 -11.24 9.99
N ALA A 449 9.83 -10.50 8.96
CA ALA A 449 8.76 -10.92 8.09
C ALA A 449 9.20 -12.08 7.17
N TYR A 450 8.27 -12.99 6.87
CA TYR A 450 8.48 -14.13 5.99
C TYR A 450 7.62 -13.99 4.73
N PRO A 451 8.14 -14.21 3.51
CA PRO A 451 9.44 -14.83 3.19
C PRO A 451 10.65 -13.88 3.29
N LYS A 452 10.46 -12.58 3.41
CA LYS A 452 11.54 -11.60 3.60
C LYS A 452 11.07 -10.34 4.33
N ASP A 453 12.00 -9.64 4.93
CA ASP A 453 11.77 -8.29 5.46
C ASP A 453 11.29 -7.34 4.39
N TYR A 454 10.39 -6.44 4.73
CA TYR A 454 9.91 -5.43 3.83
C TYR A 454 9.56 -4.13 4.54
N THR A 455 9.41 -3.08 3.77
CA THR A 455 9.02 -1.76 4.26
C THR A 455 7.57 -1.46 3.86
N SER A 456 6.80 -0.95 4.78
CA SER A 456 5.43 -0.49 4.59
C SER A 456 5.17 0.75 5.45
N TYR A 457 3.93 1.07 5.72
CA TYR A 457 3.52 2.19 6.57
C TYR A 457 2.76 1.70 7.80
N SER A 458 2.90 2.41 8.92
CA SER A 458 2.19 2.13 10.16
C SER A 458 1.85 3.42 10.91
N ASN A 459 0.87 3.35 11.82
CA ASN A 459 0.46 4.48 12.66
C ASN A 459 1.33 4.54 13.93
N LEU A 460 2.55 5.03 13.80
CA LEU A 460 3.56 5.02 14.86
C LEU A 460 3.81 6.40 15.46
N ASP A 461 3.69 7.44 14.67
CA ASP A 461 4.12 8.77 15.03
C ASP A 461 3.07 9.52 15.84
N PHE A 462 3.57 10.45 16.63
CA PHE A 462 2.77 11.37 17.45
C PHE A 462 3.46 12.73 17.52
N GLY A 463 2.69 13.73 17.95
CA GLY A 463 3.23 15.06 18.10
C GLY A 463 2.38 15.93 19.01
N THR A 464 2.89 17.10 19.32
CA THR A 464 2.20 18.13 20.09
C THR A 464 2.39 19.48 19.45
N VAL A 465 1.31 20.27 19.45
CA VAL A 465 1.33 21.68 19.05
C VAL A 465 0.79 22.48 20.20
N LYS A 466 1.53 23.45 20.69
CA LYS A 466 1.08 24.35 21.75
C LYS A 466 1.40 25.78 21.41
N GLY A 467 0.53 26.68 21.76
CA GLY A 467 0.73 28.08 21.43
C GLY A 467 -0.23 29.04 22.10
N LEU A 468 0.05 30.29 21.85
CA LEU A 468 -0.76 31.44 22.26
C LEU A 468 -0.99 32.33 21.03
N THR A 469 -2.24 32.71 20.82
CA THR A 469 -2.61 33.70 19.77
C THR A 469 -3.21 34.93 20.43
N ALA A 470 -2.73 36.11 20.06
CA ALA A 470 -3.31 37.38 20.44
C ALA A 470 -3.81 38.07 19.17
N SER A 471 -5.09 38.44 19.13
CA SER A 471 -5.74 39.10 18.00
C SER A 471 -6.35 40.42 18.45
N TYR A 472 -6.11 41.50 17.69
CA TYR A 472 -6.69 42.79 17.90
C TYR A 472 -7.54 43.17 16.70
N ASP A 473 -8.80 43.57 16.94
CA ASP A 473 -9.76 44.01 15.94
C ASP A 473 -10.20 45.47 16.26
N LEU A 474 -9.95 46.36 15.30
CA LEU A 474 -10.51 47.70 15.32
C LEU A 474 -11.53 47.82 14.18
N ARG A 475 -12.82 48.02 14.52
CA ARG A 475 -13.86 48.33 13.54
C ARG A 475 -13.58 49.70 12.93
N ARG A 476 -14.12 49.94 11.75
CA ARG A 476 -13.92 51.22 11.06
C ARG A 476 -14.26 52.39 11.96
N THR A 477 -13.25 53.17 12.33
CA THR A 477 -13.34 54.38 13.13
C THR A 477 -12.74 55.51 12.29
N GLY A 478 -13.61 56.41 11.80
CA GLY A 478 -13.23 57.35 10.75
C GLY A 478 -12.89 56.57 9.46
N ASN A 479 -11.66 56.72 8.99
CA ASN A 479 -11.17 56.05 7.76
C ASN A 479 -10.25 54.85 8.04
N VAL A 480 -10.09 54.45 9.30
CA VAL A 480 -9.17 53.38 9.68
C VAL A 480 -9.94 52.13 10.15
N ARG A 481 -9.57 50.99 9.60
CA ARG A 481 -9.91 49.69 10.10
C ARG A 481 -8.61 48.90 10.26
N LEU A 482 -8.42 48.25 11.39
CA LEU A 482 -7.22 47.43 11.67
C LEU A 482 -7.62 46.07 12.18
N ARG A 483 -6.97 45.06 11.65
CA ARG A 483 -6.95 43.73 12.22
C ARG A 483 -5.49 43.29 12.28
N ALA A 484 -5.04 42.87 13.47
CA ALA A 484 -3.70 42.39 13.72
C ALA A 484 -3.80 41.08 14.53
N SER A 485 -2.94 40.12 14.21
CA SER A 485 -2.84 38.89 14.99
C SER A 485 -1.37 38.51 15.16
N TYR A 486 -1.06 37.98 16.31
CA TYR A 486 0.26 37.40 16.60
C TYR A 486 0.08 36.03 17.21
N THR A 487 0.82 35.04 16.68
CA THR A 487 0.83 33.67 17.21
C THR A 487 2.24 33.28 17.61
N LEU A 488 2.38 32.82 18.85
CA LEU A 488 3.56 32.10 19.33
C LEU A 488 3.22 30.61 19.38
N GLN A 489 3.94 29.77 18.62
CA GLN A 489 3.65 28.36 18.49
C GLN A 489 4.90 27.50 18.64
N PHE A 490 4.75 26.33 19.25
CA PHE A 490 5.78 25.29 19.34
C PHE A 490 5.18 23.99 18.82
N THR A 491 5.81 23.40 17.79
CA THR A 491 5.37 22.16 17.18
C THR A 491 6.49 21.12 17.25
N ASN A 492 6.27 20.06 18.01
CA ASN A 492 7.20 18.94 18.13
C ASN A 492 6.49 17.64 17.75
N ALA A 493 7.13 16.80 16.94
CA ALA A 493 6.62 15.48 16.61
C ALA A 493 7.77 14.51 16.34
N THR A 494 7.46 13.22 16.23
CA THR A 494 8.40 12.16 15.89
C THR A 494 8.67 12.06 14.38
N GLY A 495 7.83 12.66 13.54
CA GLY A 495 8.01 12.72 12.09
C GLY A 495 7.26 13.88 11.46
N ALA A 496 7.85 14.47 10.43
CA ALA A 496 7.27 15.59 9.68
C ALA A 496 6.35 15.11 8.53
N SER A 497 6.60 13.93 8.03
CA SER A 497 5.83 13.25 6.97
C SER A 497 5.99 11.74 7.11
N SER A 498 5.18 10.97 6.39
CA SER A 498 5.28 9.50 6.37
C SER A 498 6.62 8.96 5.88
N SER A 499 7.47 9.78 5.26
CA SER A 499 8.79 9.40 4.76
C SER A 499 9.96 10.03 5.52
N THR A 500 9.72 10.73 6.64
CA THR A 500 10.78 11.42 7.39
C THR A 500 11.91 10.48 7.81
N MET A 501 11.58 9.26 8.20
CA MET A 501 12.55 8.25 8.64
C MET A 501 13.01 7.29 7.54
N SER A 502 12.64 7.53 6.27
CA SER A 502 12.89 6.59 5.17
C SER A 502 14.35 6.19 5.02
N SER A 503 15.28 7.14 5.14
CA SER A 503 16.73 6.87 5.03
C SER A 503 17.25 5.96 6.15
N LEU A 504 16.79 6.16 7.38
CA LEU A 504 17.16 5.34 8.53
C LEU A 504 16.60 3.93 8.40
N ILE A 505 15.32 3.82 8.02
CA ILE A 505 14.62 2.54 7.86
C ILE A 505 15.25 1.73 6.73
N ASN A 506 15.56 2.37 5.60
CA ASN A 506 16.25 1.70 4.49
C ASN A 506 17.68 1.26 4.86
N ALA A 507 18.33 1.96 5.79
CA ALA A 507 19.61 1.56 6.36
C ALA A 507 19.50 0.49 7.47
N GLY A 508 18.29 -0.02 7.76
CA GLY A 508 18.06 -1.02 8.80
C GLY A 508 18.11 -0.48 10.24
N VAL A 509 18.07 0.84 10.42
CA VAL A 509 18.08 1.46 11.75
C VAL A 509 16.65 1.46 12.31
N PRO A 510 16.45 1.08 13.59
CA PRO A 510 15.13 1.13 14.23
C PRO A 510 14.55 2.54 14.25
N ASN A 511 13.21 2.64 14.21
CA ASN A 511 12.53 3.92 14.31
C ASN A 511 12.85 4.63 15.62
N LEU A 512 13.51 5.77 15.52
CA LEU A 512 13.72 6.66 16.66
C LEU A 512 12.42 7.37 17.00
N ARG A 513 11.99 7.29 18.27
CA ARG A 513 10.77 7.93 18.77
C ARG A 513 11.04 9.21 19.57
N SER A 514 12.14 9.89 19.29
CA SER A 514 12.40 11.20 19.90
C SER A 514 11.64 12.29 19.14
N THR A 515 11.03 13.21 19.88
CA THR A 515 10.35 14.37 19.29
C THR A 515 11.36 15.46 18.96
N PHE A 516 11.17 16.12 17.83
CA PHE A 516 11.98 17.26 17.39
C PHE A 516 11.08 18.36 16.78
N PRO A 517 11.55 19.62 16.71
CA PRO A 517 10.80 20.70 16.09
C PRO A 517 10.49 20.38 14.62
N MET A 518 9.25 20.59 14.20
CA MET A 518 8.82 20.31 12.84
C MET A 518 9.26 21.40 11.86
N PRO A 519 9.44 21.10 10.57
CA PRO A 519 9.76 22.09 9.54
C PRO A 519 8.75 23.23 9.42
N TRP A 520 7.52 23.00 9.86
CA TRP A 520 6.46 24.01 9.91
C TRP A 520 6.32 24.67 11.29
N ASP A 521 7.27 24.46 12.22
CA ASP A 521 7.33 25.16 13.51
C ASP A 521 7.71 26.63 13.30
N ARG A 522 6.70 27.43 12.96
CA ARG A 522 6.84 28.88 12.84
C ARG A 522 6.54 29.48 14.21
N ARG A 523 7.60 29.68 15.01
CA ARG A 523 7.45 30.13 16.40
C ARG A 523 6.78 31.48 16.52
N HIS A 524 7.06 32.38 15.60
CA HIS A 524 6.50 33.71 15.57
C HIS A 524 5.80 33.96 14.22
N GLN A 525 4.52 34.28 14.29
CA GLN A 525 3.71 34.54 13.10
C GLN A 525 2.88 35.81 13.35
N PHE A 526 2.97 36.76 12.42
CA PHE A 526 2.25 38.02 12.46
C PHE A 526 1.22 38.10 11.32
#